data_5f5e81a4624ce00bd46e89fc03b4cec3
#
_entry.id   5f5e81a4624ce00bd46e89fc03b4cec3
#
_cell.length_a   1.000
_cell.length_b   1.000
_cell.length_c   1.000
_cell.angle_alpha   90.00
_cell.angle_beta   90.00
_cell.angle_gamma   90.00
#
_symmetry.space_group_name_H-M   'P 1'
#
loop_
_entity.id
_entity.type
_entity.pdbx_description
1 polymer ?
#
loop_
_entity_poly.entity_id
_entity_poly.type
_entity_poly.pdbx_seq_one_letter_code
_entity_poly.pdbx_strand_id
1 'polypeptide(L)'
;MRFHTFNQDAPGWRTLEDTLAFANPFAEVHIQKVRTPMRPDGALWTVVHRKGACVVAPITAEGNLLLVRQERIPIRMAIWEFPAGQIDETEGHSDAVIRETALRELREESGHELAPGGELLPLGLFFSSPGIMDEHNYLFVARPVVPSPDGPAHEATEAIGECRAFSPADFRRMIATGEIGDANTLAAFARMTAMGVLQEAALKMITGKMRKKAKGAS
;
A
#
# COMPACT_ATOMS: atom_id res chain seq x y z
N MET A 1 -2.57 -2.99 -24.01
CA MET A 1 -1.79 -2.04 -23.15
C MET A 1 -0.82 -2.91 -22.40
N ARG A 2 0.45 -2.64 -22.42
CA ARG A 2 1.44 -3.51 -21.75
C ARG A 2 1.71 -2.92 -20.37
N PHE A 3 1.36 -3.63 -19.32
CA PHE A 3 1.68 -3.21 -17.96
C PHE A 3 3.19 -3.26 -17.70
N HIS A 4 3.66 -2.40 -16.79
CA HIS A 4 5.03 -2.47 -16.31
C HIS A 4 5.21 -3.76 -15.52
N THR A 5 5.93 -4.70 -16.08
CA THR A 5 6.27 -5.96 -15.41
C THR A 5 7.46 -5.73 -14.49
N PHE A 6 7.35 -6.10 -13.23
CA PHE A 6 8.47 -6.03 -12.28
C PHE A 6 9.67 -6.90 -12.72
N ASN A 7 9.38 -7.99 -13.41
CA ASN A 7 10.39 -8.91 -13.89
C ASN A 7 10.73 -8.67 -15.36
N GLN A 8 11.91 -8.14 -15.56
CA GLN A 8 12.69 -8.43 -16.75
C GLN A 8 13.51 -9.69 -16.46
N ASP A 9 13.68 -10.57 -17.43
CA ASP A 9 14.40 -11.85 -17.28
C ASP A 9 15.67 -11.69 -16.45
N ALA A 10 15.60 -12.07 -15.18
CA ALA A 10 16.75 -12.07 -14.28
C ALA A 10 17.76 -13.13 -14.71
N PRO A 11 19.05 -13.03 -14.35
CA PRO A 11 20.06 -14.03 -14.71
C PRO A 11 19.60 -15.46 -14.41
N GLY A 12 19.57 -16.31 -15.45
CA GLY A 12 19.10 -17.69 -15.38
C GLY A 12 17.60 -17.88 -15.58
N TRP A 13 16.83 -16.81 -15.70
CA TRP A 13 15.42 -16.82 -16.07
C TRP A 13 15.26 -16.41 -17.52
N ARG A 14 14.34 -17.05 -18.24
CA ARG A 14 14.04 -16.70 -19.62
C ARG A 14 12.64 -17.13 -20.02
N THR A 15 11.85 -16.20 -20.52
CA THR A 15 10.57 -16.49 -21.16
C THR A 15 10.84 -17.12 -22.52
N LEU A 16 10.39 -18.36 -22.70
CA LEU A 16 10.56 -19.16 -23.94
C LEU A 16 9.37 -18.96 -24.88
N GLU A 17 8.16 -18.96 -24.31
CA GLU A 17 6.90 -18.78 -25.01
C GLU A 17 6.01 -17.87 -24.19
N ASP A 18 5.23 -17.03 -24.85
CA ASP A 18 4.28 -16.10 -24.22
C ASP A 18 3.03 -15.97 -25.11
N THR A 19 1.88 -16.27 -24.54
CA THR A 19 0.59 -16.17 -25.21
C THR A 19 -0.38 -15.36 -24.36
N LEU A 20 -0.85 -14.23 -24.88
CA LEU A 20 -1.90 -13.43 -24.24
C LEU A 20 -3.23 -14.19 -24.35
N ALA A 21 -3.80 -14.56 -23.20
CA ALA A 21 -5.07 -15.27 -23.10
C ALA A 21 -6.27 -14.32 -22.84
N PHE A 22 -6.04 -13.21 -22.12
CA PHE A 22 -7.07 -12.22 -21.82
C PHE A 22 -6.43 -10.87 -21.51
N ALA A 23 -7.08 -9.77 -21.89
CA ALA A 23 -6.65 -8.42 -21.52
C ALA A 23 -7.86 -7.50 -21.31
N ASN A 24 -7.73 -6.62 -20.31
CA ASN A 24 -8.61 -5.46 -20.09
C ASN A 24 -7.79 -4.30 -19.50
N PRO A 25 -8.38 -3.12 -19.20
CA PRO A 25 -7.63 -2.00 -18.62
C PRO A 25 -6.99 -2.28 -17.23
N PHE A 26 -7.37 -3.36 -16.56
CA PHE A 26 -6.95 -3.64 -15.18
C PHE A 26 -6.02 -4.85 -15.05
N ALA A 27 -6.01 -5.77 -16.05
CA ALA A 27 -5.19 -6.98 -15.99
C ALA A 27 -4.95 -7.58 -17.38
N GLU A 28 -3.78 -8.19 -17.55
CA GLU A 28 -3.47 -9.08 -18.66
C GLU A 28 -3.20 -10.48 -18.09
N VAL A 29 -3.74 -11.52 -18.74
CA VAL A 29 -3.52 -12.92 -18.37
C VAL A 29 -2.74 -13.59 -19.49
N HIS A 30 -1.57 -14.10 -19.16
CA HIS A 30 -0.67 -14.76 -20.07
C HIS A 30 -0.49 -16.23 -19.73
N ILE A 31 -0.30 -17.07 -20.74
CA ILE A 31 0.22 -18.44 -20.60
C ILE A 31 1.68 -18.39 -21.06
N GLN A 32 2.58 -18.52 -20.09
CA GLN A 32 4.01 -18.38 -20.34
C GLN A 32 4.75 -19.70 -20.11
N LYS A 33 5.71 -20.04 -20.99
CA LYS A 33 6.70 -21.08 -20.71
C LYS A 33 7.99 -20.40 -20.30
N VAL A 34 8.39 -20.59 -19.05
CA VAL A 34 9.54 -19.89 -18.46
C VAL A 34 10.60 -20.90 -18.03
N ARG A 35 11.82 -20.71 -18.53
CA ARG A 35 13.01 -21.39 -18.03
C ARG A 35 13.44 -20.73 -16.73
N THR A 36 13.84 -21.53 -15.75
CA THR A 36 14.40 -21.06 -14.50
C THR A 36 15.70 -21.82 -14.18
N PRO A 37 16.54 -21.35 -13.23
CA PRO A 37 17.71 -22.10 -12.80
C PRO A 37 17.42 -23.54 -12.35
N MET A 38 16.22 -23.79 -11.81
CA MET A 38 15.80 -25.13 -11.33
C MET A 38 14.97 -25.91 -12.37
N ARG A 39 14.58 -25.28 -13.48
CA ARG A 39 13.75 -25.88 -14.55
C ARG A 39 14.32 -25.53 -15.93
N PRO A 40 15.41 -26.22 -16.35
CA PRO A 40 16.14 -25.88 -17.58
C PRO A 40 15.28 -26.09 -18.85
N ASP A 41 14.31 -27.00 -18.81
CA ASP A 41 13.40 -27.27 -19.94
C ASP A 41 12.20 -26.29 -19.99
N GLY A 42 12.11 -25.43 -18.98
CA GLY A 42 10.97 -24.50 -18.80
C GLY A 42 9.76 -25.14 -18.13
N ALA A 43 8.96 -24.29 -17.51
CA ALA A 43 7.66 -24.65 -16.94
C ALA A 43 6.57 -23.77 -17.54
N LEU A 44 5.42 -24.36 -17.83
CA LEU A 44 4.24 -23.63 -18.26
C LEU A 44 3.55 -23.05 -17.04
N TRP A 45 3.20 -21.75 -17.09
CA TRP A 45 2.58 -21.02 -16.01
C TRP A 45 1.51 -20.04 -16.51
N THR A 46 0.46 -19.86 -15.72
CA THR A 46 -0.47 -18.74 -15.92
C THR A 46 0.05 -17.56 -15.12
N VAL A 47 0.29 -16.44 -15.78
CA VAL A 47 0.77 -15.20 -15.17
C VAL A 47 -0.27 -14.11 -15.37
N VAL A 48 -0.63 -13.43 -14.29
CA VAL A 48 -1.50 -12.26 -14.33
C VAL A 48 -0.63 -11.02 -14.13
N HIS A 49 -0.55 -10.19 -15.17
CA HIS A 49 0.10 -8.89 -15.09
C HIS A 49 -0.87 -7.84 -14.60
N ARG A 50 -0.48 -7.10 -13.58
CA ARG A 50 -1.23 -5.96 -13.03
C ARG A 50 -0.32 -4.77 -12.81
N LYS A 51 -0.93 -3.59 -12.80
CA LYS A 51 -0.21 -2.35 -12.45
C LYS A 51 0.39 -2.46 -11.05
N GLY A 52 1.55 -1.84 -10.86
CA GLY A 52 2.06 -1.56 -9.53
C GLY A 52 1.16 -0.58 -8.78
N ALA A 53 1.22 -0.60 -7.46
CA ALA A 53 0.43 0.30 -6.62
C ALA A 53 1.26 0.90 -5.47
N CYS A 54 0.77 1.99 -4.90
CA CYS A 54 1.27 2.58 -3.68
C CYS A 54 0.28 2.34 -2.55
N VAL A 55 0.79 2.01 -1.38
CA VAL A 55 0.02 1.85 -0.14
C VAL A 55 0.58 2.79 0.90
N VAL A 56 -0.25 3.58 1.51
CA VAL A 56 0.18 4.58 2.49
C VAL A 56 -0.45 4.31 3.84
N ALA A 57 0.36 4.14 4.87
CA ALA A 57 -0.07 4.06 6.26
C ALA A 57 -0.04 5.47 6.89
N PRO A 58 -1.16 6.20 6.98
CA PRO A 58 -1.18 7.54 7.53
C PRO A 58 -1.21 7.49 9.05
N ILE A 59 -0.38 8.31 9.71
CA ILE A 59 -0.33 8.44 11.16
C ILE A 59 -0.59 9.91 11.53
N THR A 60 -1.60 10.14 12.36
CA THR A 60 -1.93 11.49 12.86
C THR A 60 -0.90 11.99 13.87
N ALA A 61 -0.97 13.28 14.21
CA ALA A 61 -0.11 13.87 15.24
C ALA A 61 -0.29 13.22 16.63
N GLU A 62 -1.46 12.63 16.90
CA GLU A 62 -1.77 11.88 18.11
C GLU A 62 -1.24 10.43 18.06
N GLY A 63 -0.69 10.01 16.91
CA GLY A 63 -0.18 8.66 16.72
C GLY A 63 -1.24 7.61 16.34
N ASN A 64 -2.44 8.04 15.95
CA ASN A 64 -3.49 7.14 15.44
C ASN A 64 -3.27 6.81 13.97
N LEU A 65 -3.65 5.60 13.56
CA LEU A 65 -3.60 5.16 12.17
C LEU A 65 -4.93 5.45 11.50
N LEU A 66 -4.89 6.04 10.28
CA LEU A 66 -6.09 6.25 9.48
C LEU A 66 -6.31 5.04 8.57
N LEU A 67 -7.53 4.54 8.56
CA LEU A 67 -7.99 3.52 7.64
C LEU A 67 -9.20 4.04 6.86
N VAL A 68 -9.32 3.58 5.63
CA VAL A 68 -10.50 3.72 4.80
C VAL A 68 -11.29 2.42 4.80
N ARG A 69 -12.62 2.51 4.70
CA ARG A 69 -13.48 1.34 4.55
C ARG A 69 -14.00 1.28 3.13
N GLN A 70 -13.43 0.38 2.33
CA GLN A 70 -13.71 0.26 0.91
C GLN A 70 -14.45 -1.02 0.57
N GLU A 71 -15.44 -0.94 -0.35
CA GLU A 71 -16.08 -2.12 -0.94
C GLU A 71 -15.16 -2.80 -1.93
N ARG A 72 -14.91 -4.09 -1.72
CA ARG A 72 -14.11 -4.94 -2.62
C ARG A 72 -15.00 -5.96 -3.31
N ILE A 73 -15.38 -5.66 -4.56
CA ILE A 73 -16.30 -6.48 -5.36
C ILE A 73 -15.89 -7.96 -5.45
N PRO A 74 -14.60 -8.32 -5.64
CA PRO A 74 -14.22 -9.73 -5.75
C PRO A 74 -14.56 -10.56 -4.52
N ILE A 75 -14.49 -9.98 -3.32
CA ILE A 75 -14.79 -10.65 -2.05
C ILE A 75 -16.19 -10.31 -1.51
N ARG A 76 -16.92 -9.38 -2.15
CA ARG A 76 -18.27 -8.95 -1.81
C ARG A 76 -18.45 -8.44 -0.38
N MET A 77 -17.47 -7.69 0.11
CA MET A 77 -17.44 -7.11 1.44
C MET A 77 -16.79 -5.73 1.40
N ALA A 78 -17.17 -4.88 2.38
CA ALA A 78 -16.41 -3.68 2.71
C ALA A 78 -15.42 -4.01 3.84
N ILE A 79 -14.14 -3.72 3.61
CA ILE A 79 -13.06 -4.01 4.56
C ILE A 79 -12.29 -2.74 4.93
N TRP A 80 -11.64 -2.77 6.10
CA TRP A 80 -10.75 -1.72 6.54
C TRP A 80 -9.35 -1.93 5.96
N GLU A 81 -8.83 -0.89 5.30
CA GLU A 81 -7.51 -0.93 4.66
C GLU A 81 -6.81 0.42 4.70
N PHE A 82 -5.51 0.45 4.49
CA PHE A 82 -4.78 1.69 4.26
C PHE A 82 -5.10 2.24 2.87
N PRO A 83 -5.13 3.57 2.68
CA PRO A 83 -5.22 4.20 1.37
C PRO A 83 -4.23 3.60 0.39
N ALA A 84 -4.71 3.24 -0.82
CA ALA A 84 -3.89 2.57 -1.81
C ALA A 84 -4.44 2.74 -3.24
N GLY A 85 -3.59 3.12 -4.17
CA GLY A 85 -3.98 3.22 -5.57
C GLY A 85 -2.89 2.85 -6.56
N GLN A 86 -3.29 2.68 -7.80
CA GLN A 86 -2.43 2.21 -8.88
C GLN A 86 -1.54 3.34 -9.40
N ILE A 87 -0.31 2.98 -9.77
CA ILE A 87 0.60 3.88 -10.48
C ILE A 87 0.16 3.96 -11.93
N ASP A 88 0.10 5.16 -12.51
CA ASP A 88 -0.21 5.30 -13.94
C ASP A 88 0.97 4.80 -14.78
N GLU A 89 0.69 3.83 -15.65
CA GLU A 89 1.70 3.22 -16.52
C GLU A 89 2.29 4.20 -17.55
N THR A 90 1.59 5.30 -17.83
CA THR A 90 2.10 6.34 -18.74
C THR A 90 3.20 7.19 -18.10
N GLU A 91 3.23 7.28 -16.77
CA GLU A 91 4.21 8.06 -16.01
C GLU A 91 5.45 7.24 -15.63
N GLY A 92 5.35 5.90 -15.69
CA GLY A 92 6.40 4.97 -15.31
C GLY A 92 6.55 4.81 -13.79
N HIS A 93 7.62 4.17 -13.36
CA HIS A 93 7.86 3.79 -11.96
C HIS A 93 9.13 4.44 -11.37
N SER A 94 9.39 5.71 -11.68
CA SER A 94 10.47 6.45 -11.02
C SER A 94 10.12 6.71 -9.54
N ASP A 95 11.12 6.88 -8.70
CA ASP A 95 10.91 7.20 -7.27
C ASP A 95 10.04 8.44 -7.07
N ALA A 96 10.12 9.42 -7.97
CA ALA A 96 9.31 10.63 -7.92
C ALA A 96 7.83 10.32 -8.16
N VAL A 97 7.52 9.60 -9.25
CA VAL A 97 6.15 9.18 -9.60
C VAL A 97 5.53 8.32 -8.51
N ILE A 98 6.28 7.34 -7.99
CA ILE A 98 5.82 6.46 -6.90
C ILE A 98 5.45 7.28 -5.65
N ARG A 99 6.29 8.26 -5.26
CA ARG A 99 6.02 9.12 -4.10
C ARG A 99 4.85 10.07 -4.34
N GLU A 100 4.74 10.62 -5.54
CA GLU A 100 3.63 11.49 -5.93
C GLU A 100 2.30 10.75 -5.92
N THR A 101 2.26 9.52 -6.49
CA THR A 101 1.11 8.63 -6.42
C THR A 101 0.72 8.37 -4.96
N ALA A 102 1.67 8.02 -4.09
CA ALA A 102 1.41 7.77 -2.68
C ALA A 102 0.75 8.97 -1.97
N LEU A 103 1.22 10.19 -2.23
CA LEU A 103 0.65 11.41 -1.66
C LEU A 103 -0.70 11.77 -2.26
N ARG A 104 -0.92 11.48 -3.54
CA ARG A 104 -2.19 11.67 -4.22
C ARG A 104 -3.26 10.76 -3.61
N GLU A 105 -2.97 9.46 -3.51
CA GLU A 105 -3.90 8.46 -2.93
C GLU A 105 -4.22 8.75 -1.46
N LEU A 106 -3.22 9.17 -0.67
CA LEU A 106 -3.46 9.63 0.69
C LEU A 106 -4.52 10.71 0.74
N ARG A 107 -4.43 11.72 -0.13
CA ARG A 107 -5.36 12.83 -0.16
C ARG A 107 -6.72 12.43 -0.70
N GLU A 108 -6.75 11.73 -1.83
CA GLU A 108 -7.99 11.38 -2.53
C GLU A 108 -8.86 10.41 -1.73
N GLU A 109 -8.28 9.37 -1.16
CA GLU A 109 -9.04 8.36 -0.42
C GLU A 109 -9.31 8.75 1.04
N SER A 110 -8.36 9.35 1.73
CA SER A 110 -8.54 9.65 3.16
C SER A 110 -8.92 11.08 3.48
N GLY A 111 -8.81 12.02 2.53
CA GLY A 111 -8.98 13.44 2.78
C GLY A 111 -7.90 14.03 3.69
N HIS A 112 -6.71 13.43 3.75
CA HIS A 112 -5.60 13.90 4.56
C HIS A 112 -4.35 14.13 3.73
N GLU A 113 -3.46 14.99 4.24
CA GLU A 113 -2.18 15.30 3.63
C GLU A 113 -1.07 15.35 4.69
N LEU A 114 0.18 15.37 4.26
CA LEU A 114 1.28 15.56 5.20
C LEU A 114 1.17 16.93 5.88
N ALA A 115 1.27 16.95 7.19
CA ALA A 115 1.42 18.22 7.93
C ALA A 115 2.71 18.95 7.51
N PRO A 116 2.79 20.27 7.68
CA PRO A 116 4.06 20.99 7.50
C PRO A 116 5.20 20.35 8.30
N GLY A 117 6.27 19.97 7.60
CA GLY A 117 7.39 19.25 8.19
C GLY A 117 7.14 17.74 8.42
N GLY A 118 6.02 17.21 7.93
CA GLY A 118 5.75 15.77 7.91
C GLY A 118 6.65 15.03 6.91
N GLU A 119 6.73 13.72 7.06
CA GLU A 119 7.57 12.86 6.24
C GLU A 119 6.80 11.74 5.57
N LEU A 120 7.17 11.38 4.34
CA LEU A 120 6.76 10.17 3.65
C LEU A 120 7.94 9.18 3.71
N LEU A 121 7.86 8.21 4.62
CA LEU A 121 8.89 7.21 4.89
C LEU A 121 8.64 5.95 4.08
N PRO A 122 9.57 5.51 3.20
CA PRO A 122 9.41 4.26 2.47
C PRO A 122 9.59 3.06 3.40
N LEU A 123 8.71 2.08 3.28
CA LEU A 123 8.78 0.79 3.97
C LEU A 123 9.27 -0.35 3.06
N GLY A 124 9.52 -0.04 1.77
CA GLY A 124 9.94 -1.01 0.77
C GLY A 124 8.79 -1.56 -0.06
N LEU A 125 9.06 -2.63 -0.77
CA LEU A 125 8.17 -3.25 -1.74
C LEU A 125 7.71 -4.62 -1.24
N PHE A 126 6.49 -5.04 -1.63
CA PHE A 126 6.02 -6.39 -1.41
C PHE A 126 5.19 -6.89 -2.61
N PHE A 127 5.07 -8.21 -2.74
CA PHE A 127 4.26 -8.87 -3.77
C PHE A 127 3.00 -9.43 -3.13
N SER A 128 1.82 -9.09 -3.67
CA SER A 128 0.52 -9.51 -3.12
C SER A 128 0.25 -11.01 -3.30
N SER A 129 0.56 -11.56 -4.48
CA SER A 129 0.33 -12.98 -4.79
C SER A 129 1.34 -13.52 -5.81
N PRO A 130 2.64 -13.66 -5.44
CA PRO A 130 3.73 -13.96 -6.38
C PRO A 130 3.67 -15.36 -7.00
N GLY A 131 2.72 -16.19 -6.59
CA GLY A 131 2.48 -17.50 -7.20
C GLY A 131 1.70 -17.44 -8.51
N ILE A 132 1.02 -16.32 -8.81
CA ILE A 132 0.18 -16.17 -10.00
C ILE A 132 0.30 -14.80 -10.66
N MET A 133 0.63 -13.74 -9.90
CA MET A 133 0.69 -12.37 -10.44
C MET A 133 1.99 -11.67 -10.07
N ASP A 134 2.35 -10.69 -10.89
CA ASP A 134 3.50 -9.82 -10.68
C ASP A 134 3.14 -8.48 -10.04
N GLU A 135 1.90 -8.33 -9.58
CA GLU A 135 1.46 -7.15 -8.84
C GLU A 135 2.41 -6.88 -7.66
N HIS A 136 2.95 -5.70 -7.63
CA HIS A 136 3.87 -5.25 -6.60
C HIS A 136 3.41 -3.92 -6.01
N ASN A 137 3.61 -3.76 -4.71
CA ASN A 137 3.09 -2.62 -3.98
C ASN A 137 4.22 -1.92 -3.22
N TYR A 138 4.37 -0.62 -3.45
CA TYR A 138 5.29 0.25 -2.72
C TYR A 138 4.62 0.73 -1.44
N LEU A 139 5.23 0.42 -0.31
CA LEU A 139 4.67 0.71 1.01
C LEU A 139 5.30 1.96 1.61
N PHE A 140 4.48 2.83 2.17
CA PHE A 140 4.90 4.07 2.83
C PHE A 140 4.21 4.28 4.17
N VAL A 141 4.86 5.08 5.02
CA VAL A 141 4.22 5.75 6.16
C VAL A 141 4.21 7.25 5.86
N ALA A 142 3.06 7.89 6.01
CA ALA A 142 2.92 9.34 5.99
C ALA A 142 2.69 9.85 7.43
N ARG A 143 3.58 10.71 7.97
CA ARG A 143 3.47 11.18 9.35
C ARG A 143 4.14 12.53 9.64
N PRO A 144 3.57 13.41 10.50
CA PRO A 144 2.16 13.35 10.84
C PRO A 144 1.30 13.81 9.65
N VAL A 145 0.07 13.32 9.61
CA VAL A 145 -0.93 13.79 8.64
C VAL A 145 -1.98 14.68 9.30
N VAL A 146 -2.56 15.58 8.51
CA VAL A 146 -3.65 16.50 8.88
C VAL A 146 -4.76 16.45 7.85
N PRO A 147 -6.00 16.82 8.18
CA PRO A 147 -7.07 16.93 7.20
C PRO A 147 -6.67 17.89 6.07
N SER A 148 -6.89 17.47 4.83
CA SER A 148 -6.74 18.33 3.65
C SER A 148 -7.87 19.35 3.60
N PRO A 149 -7.61 20.61 3.23
CA PRO A 149 -8.65 21.62 3.08
C PRO A 149 -9.75 21.24 2.07
N ASP A 150 -9.40 20.48 1.05
CA ASP A 150 -10.30 20.09 -0.03
C ASP A 150 -11.11 18.81 0.30
N GLY A 151 -10.76 18.11 1.38
CA GLY A 151 -11.34 16.83 1.74
C GLY A 151 -10.97 15.69 0.79
N PRO A 152 -11.67 14.54 0.88
CA PRO A 152 -11.46 13.40 -0.01
C PRO A 152 -12.02 13.67 -1.42
N ALA A 153 -11.42 13.06 -2.45
CA ALA A 153 -11.82 13.19 -3.84
C ALA A 153 -11.80 11.80 -4.53
N HIS A 154 -12.73 10.95 -4.13
CA HIS A 154 -12.82 9.57 -4.61
C HIS A 154 -13.08 9.50 -6.11
N GLU A 155 -12.44 8.58 -6.80
CA GLU A 155 -12.76 8.28 -8.18
C GLU A 155 -14.14 7.60 -8.32
N ALA A 156 -14.78 7.72 -9.48
CA ALA A 156 -16.10 7.15 -9.73
C ALA A 156 -16.18 5.62 -9.58
N THR A 157 -15.02 4.95 -9.65
CA THR A 157 -14.89 3.49 -9.49
C THR A 157 -14.59 3.06 -8.05
N GLU A 158 -14.33 4.01 -7.17
CA GLU A 158 -14.02 3.78 -5.76
C GLU A 158 -15.28 3.89 -4.91
N ALA A 159 -15.55 2.84 -4.15
CA ALA A 159 -16.66 2.79 -3.21
C ALA A 159 -16.11 2.86 -1.77
N ILE A 160 -15.55 4.01 -1.41
CA ILE A 160 -15.04 4.31 -0.07
C ILE A 160 -16.16 4.95 0.75
N GLY A 161 -16.61 4.25 1.78
CA GLY A 161 -17.74 4.69 2.62
C GLY A 161 -17.33 5.48 3.86
N GLU A 162 -16.12 5.28 4.36
CA GLU A 162 -15.68 5.86 5.64
C GLU A 162 -14.15 5.95 5.71
N CYS A 163 -13.65 7.04 6.30
CA CYS A 163 -12.27 7.15 6.77
C CYS A 163 -12.26 7.39 8.27
N ARG A 164 -11.48 6.62 9.04
CA ARG A 164 -11.45 6.70 10.50
C ARG A 164 -10.05 6.51 11.06
N ALA A 165 -9.76 7.24 12.15
CA ALA A 165 -8.56 7.10 12.95
C ALA A 165 -8.74 6.04 14.03
N PHE A 166 -7.80 5.10 14.13
CA PHE A 166 -7.76 4.06 15.15
C PHE A 166 -6.51 4.18 16.01
N SER A 167 -6.66 3.96 17.30
CA SER A 167 -5.49 3.87 18.16
C SER A 167 -4.60 2.67 17.77
N PRO A 168 -3.29 2.71 18.03
CA PRO A 168 -2.43 1.56 17.76
C PRO A 168 -2.89 0.28 18.49
N ALA A 169 -3.59 0.41 19.62
CA ALA A 169 -4.14 -0.72 20.36
C ALA A 169 -5.35 -1.32 19.64
N ASP A 170 -6.31 -0.47 19.18
CA ASP A 170 -7.46 -0.91 18.40
C ASP A 170 -7.02 -1.52 17.08
N PHE A 171 -6.08 -0.90 16.39
CA PHE A 171 -5.55 -1.43 15.14
C PHE A 171 -4.97 -2.85 15.30
N ARG A 172 -4.16 -3.09 16.35
CA ARG A 172 -3.65 -4.44 16.66
C ARG A 172 -4.76 -5.42 17.01
N ARG A 173 -5.76 -4.99 17.77
CA ARG A 173 -6.95 -5.80 18.09
C ARG A 173 -7.68 -6.18 16.79
N MET A 174 -7.93 -5.23 15.91
CA MET A 174 -8.62 -5.46 14.63
C MET A 174 -7.88 -6.46 13.73
N ILE A 175 -6.54 -6.44 13.71
CA ILE A 175 -5.73 -7.48 13.06
C ILE A 175 -5.94 -8.83 13.75
N ALA A 176 -5.84 -8.88 15.07
CA ALA A 176 -5.93 -10.12 15.84
C ALA A 176 -7.32 -10.79 15.74
N THR A 177 -8.37 -10.01 15.55
CA THR A 177 -9.76 -10.49 15.39
C THR A 177 -10.16 -10.74 13.93
N GLY A 178 -9.32 -10.39 12.96
CA GLY A 178 -9.61 -10.54 11.54
C GLY A 178 -10.52 -9.45 10.95
N GLU A 179 -10.80 -8.37 11.69
CA GLU A 179 -11.50 -7.18 11.18
C GLU A 179 -10.66 -6.46 10.10
N ILE A 180 -9.34 -6.54 10.19
CA ILE A 180 -8.39 -6.14 9.14
C ILE A 180 -7.84 -7.42 8.54
N GLY A 181 -8.21 -7.71 7.29
CA GLY A 181 -7.78 -8.88 6.52
C GLY A 181 -7.12 -8.52 5.19
N ASP A 182 -6.95 -7.24 4.89
CA ASP A 182 -6.28 -6.78 3.68
C ASP A 182 -4.77 -7.04 3.73
N ALA A 183 -4.25 -7.68 2.66
CA ALA A 183 -2.83 -8.04 2.58
C ALA A 183 -1.89 -6.83 2.57
N ASN A 184 -2.28 -5.74 1.92
CA ASN A 184 -1.51 -4.51 1.84
C ASN A 184 -1.32 -3.88 3.23
N THR A 185 -2.42 -3.78 3.96
CA THR A 185 -2.45 -3.24 5.34
C THR A 185 -1.64 -4.10 6.29
N LEU A 186 -1.77 -5.43 6.20
CA LEU A 186 -1.02 -6.38 7.01
C LEU A 186 0.49 -6.33 6.70
N ALA A 187 0.87 -6.24 5.42
CA ALA A 187 2.27 -6.12 5.01
C ALA A 187 2.89 -4.80 5.49
N ALA A 188 2.17 -3.69 5.35
CA ALA A 188 2.62 -2.39 5.86
C ALA A 188 2.79 -2.42 7.39
N PHE A 189 1.84 -2.99 8.13
CA PHE A 189 1.93 -3.16 9.57
C PHE A 189 3.13 -4.01 10.00
N ALA A 190 3.39 -5.12 9.32
CA ALA A 190 4.55 -5.97 9.58
C ALA A 190 5.87 -5.20 9.38
N ARG A 191 5.99 -4.44 8.27
CA ARG A 191 7.17 -3.60 8.00
C ARG A 191 7.34 -2.47 9.03
N MET A 192 6.26 -1.75 9.36
CA MET A 192 6.26 -0.71 10.38
C MET A 192 6.73 -1.26 11.74
N THR A 193 6.28 -2.46 12.09
CA THR A 193 6.67 -3.13 13.33
C THR A 193 8.15 -3.53 13.31
N ALA A 194 8.61 -4.15 12.23
CA ALA A 194 10.01 -4.57 12.08
C ALA A 194 10.99 -3.38 12.06
N MET A 195 10.58 -2.25 11.50
CA MET A 195 11.37 -1.02 11.43
C MET A 195 11.25 -0.13 12.69
N GLY A 196 10.45 -0.52 13.68
CA GLY A 196 10.27 0.24 14.92
C GLY A 196 9.44 1.52 14.81
N VAL A 197 8.81 1.77 13.66
CA VAL A 197 8.07 3.00 13.36
C VAL A 197 6.92 3.23 14.36
N LEU A 198 6.21 2.19 14.75
CA LEU A 198 5.11 2.26 15.71
C LEU A 198 5.58 2.52 17.14
N GLN A 199 6.79 2.07 17.51
CA GLN A 199 7.38 2.28 18.84
C GLN A 199 7.85 3.71 19.02
N GLU A 200 8.45 4.32 18.00
CA GLU A 200 8.87 5.73 18.02
C GLU A 200 7.68 6.69 18.18
N ALA A 201 6.56 6.40 17.54
CA ALA A 201 5.33 7.18 17.69
C ALA A 201 4.82 7.15 19.13
N ALA A 202 4.83 5.99 19.79
CA ALA A 202 4.45 5.84 21.20
C ALA A 202 5.42 6.59 22.14
N LEU A 203 6.72 6.55 21.87
CA LEU A 203 7.74 7.24 22.70
C LEU A 203 7.62 8.77 22.59
N LYS A 204 7.42 9.29 21.35
CA LYS A 204 7.19 10.73 21.12
C LYS A 204 5.93 11.23 21.81
N MET A 205 4.85 10.44 21.87
CA MET A 205 3.62 10.78 22.61
C MET A 205 3.86 10.87 24.11
N ILE A 206 4.59 9.93 24.70
CA ILE A 206 4.88 9.91 26.15
C ILE A 206 5.73 11.12 26.52
N THR A 207 6.80 11.39 25.78
CA THR A 207 7.69 12.54 26.02
C THR A 207 7.00 13.88 25.77
N GLY A 208 6.12 13.97 24.77
CA GLY A 208 5.31 15.16 24.49
C GLY A 208 4.29 15.48 25.59
N LYS A 209 3.62 14.46 26.16
CA LYS A 209 2.70 14.60 27.30
C LYS A 209 3.45 15.01 28.56
N MET A 210 4.65 14.49 28.81
CA MET A 210 5.48 14.87 29.95
C MET A 210 5.93 16.33 29.87
N ARG A 211 6.32 16.81 28.68
CA ARG A 211 6.70 18.22 28.48
C ARG A 211 5.52 19.20 28.63
N LYS A 212 4.29 18.82 28.20
CA LYS A 212 3.10 19.66 28.43
C LYS A 212 2.71 19.73 29.92
N LYS A 213 2.84 18.62 30.65
CA LYS A 213 2.55 18.57 32.08
C LYS A 213 3.55 19.40 32.91
N ALA A 214 4.81 19.43 32.51
CA ALA A 214 5.85 20.25 33.16
C ALA A 214 5.67 21.77 32.90
N LYS A 215 5.13 22.17 31.74
CA LYS A 215 4.87 23.58 31.42
C LYS A 215 3.54 24.13 31.98
N GLY A 216 2.64 23.28 32.42
CA GLY A 216 1.35 23.69 33.02
C GLY A 216 1.38 23.66 34.56
N ALA A 217 2.53 23.36 35.16
CA ALA A 217 2.74 23.34 36.64
C ALA A 217 3.67 24.46 37.16
N SER A 218 3.89 25.49 36.30
CA SER A 218 4.64 26.70 36.65
C SER A 218 3.76 27.93 36.64
#